data_2be3a1b081acbb35eb9fbb540643b831
#
_entry.id   2be3a1b081acbb35eb9fbb540643b831
#
_cell.length_a   1.000
_cell.length_b   1.000
_cell.length_c   1.000
_cell.angle_alpha   90.00
_cell.angle_beta   90.00
_cell.angle_gamma   90.00
#
_symmetry.space_group_name_H-M   'P 1'
#
loop_
_entity.id
_entity.type
_entity.pdbx_description
1 polymer ?
#
loop_
_entity_poly.entity_id
_entity_poly.type
_entity_poly.pdbx_seq_one_letter_code
_entity_poly.pdbx_strand_id
1 'polypeptide(L)' 'KKLEGLKRGDLVRVTYYDTYGYRSRTGILDEVLPAFKLLKLKDIAIDFDDIQDIELRGRA' A
#
# COMPACT_ATOMS: atom_id res chain seq x y z
N LYS A 1 -8.66 2.95 8.47
CA LYS A 1 -7.51 2.64 7.64
C LYS A 1 -6.64 3.87 7.46
N LYS A 2 -5.36 3.65 7.24
CA LYS A 2 -4.38 4.74 7.21
C LYS A 2 -4.03 5.16 5.79
N LEU A 3 -5.02 5.17 4.90
CA LEU A 3 -4.77 5.56 3.52
C LEU A 3 -4.83 7.06 3.29
N GLU A 4 -5.45 7.78 4.23
CA GLU A 4 -5.56 9.24 4.10
C GLU A 4 -4.22 9.89 4.35
N GLY A 5 -3.94 10.93 3.59
CA GLY A 5 -2.70 11.69 3.74
C GLY A 5 -1.51 11.10 3.01
N LEU A 6 -1.64 9.94 2.40
CA LEU A 6 -0.56 9.37 1.61
C LEU A 6 -0.49 10.05 0.25
N LYS A 7 0.72 10.23 -0.24
CA LYS A 7 0.95 10.89 -1.52
C LYS A 7 1.85 10.05 -2.38
N ARG A 8 1.70 10.23 -3.68
CA ARG A 8 2.60 9.60 -4.64
C ARG A 8 4.05 9.96 -4.32
N GLY A 9 4.90 8.96 -4.28
CA GLY A 9 6.30 9.13 -3.96
C GLY A 9 6.65 8.85 -2.52
N ASP A 10 5.65 8.75 -1.64
CA ASP A 10 5.89 8.42 -0.23
C ASP A 10 6.44 7.01 -0.12
N LEU A 11 7.33 6.82 0.84
CA LEU A 11 7.83 5.49 1.18
C LEU A 11 6.89 4.90 2.22
N VAL A 12 6.29 3.77 1.92
CA VAL A 12 5.30 3.13 2.79
C VAL A 12 5.64 1.68 3.01
N ARG A 13 5.22 1.17 4.15
CA ARG A 13 5.27 -0.26 4.44
C ARG A 13 3.84 -0.76 4.52
N VAL A 14 3.51 -1.72 3.67
CA VAL A 14 2.17 -2.30 3.61
C VAL A 14 2.23 -3.73 4.11
N THR A 15 1.35 -4.04 5.05
CA THR A 15 1.14 -5.41 5.51
C THR A 15 -0.16 -5.87 4.88
N TYR A 16 -0.12 -6.95 4.15
CA TYR A 16 -1.27 -7.43 3.40
C TYR A 16 -1.32 -8.95 3.42
N TYR A 17 -2.50 -9.46 3.08
CA TYR A 17 -2.74 -10.90 3.04
C TYR A 17 -2.70 -11.38 1.59
N ASP A 18 -2.00 -12.48 1.34
CA ASP A 18 -2.01 -13.13 0.04
C ASP A 18 -2.26 -14.64 0.20
N THR A 19 -2.12 -15.39 -0.87
CA THR A 19 -2.37 -16.83 -0.88
C THR A 19 -1.58 -17.58 0.18
N TYR A 20 -0.40 -17.07 0.54
CA TYR A 20 0.50 -17.75 1.46
C TYR A 20 0.46 -17.19 2.88
N GLY A 21 -0.43 -16.22 3.15
CA GLY A 21 -0.55 -15.62 4.46
C GLY A 21 -0.21 -14.14 4.44
N TYR A 22 0.13 -13.60 5.60
CA TYR A 22 0.46 -12.19 5.71
C TYR A 22 1.87 -11.92 5.20
N ARG A 23 2.00 -10.83 4.49
CA ARG A 23 3.27 -10.34 3.98
C ARG A 23 3.40 -8.87 4.24
N SER A 24 4.63 -8.40 4.32
CA SER A 24 4.93 -6.98 4.41
C SER A 24 5.82 -6.59 3.26
N ARG A 25 5.55 -5.42 2.70
CA ARG A 25 6.36 -4.88 1.62
C ARG A 25 6.56 -3.40 1.83
N THR A 26 7.80 -2.96 1.74
CA THR A 26 8.16 -1.55 1.82
C THR A 26 8.52 -1.08 0.42
N GLY A 27 7.92 0.01 0.00
CA GLY A 27 8.21 0.52 -1.33
C GLY A 27 7.65 1.93 -1.52
N ILE A 28 7.93 2.47 -2.68
CA ILE A 28 7.47 3.81 -3.04
C ILE A 28 6.04 3.71 -3.54
N LEU A 29 5.17 4.54 -2.97
CA LEU A 29 3.77 4.60 -3.38
C LEU A 29 3.70 5.22 -4.76
N ASP A 30 3.11 4.47 -5.69
CA ASP A 30 2.93 4.95 -7.04
C ASP A 30 1.57 5.62 -7.19
N GLU A 31 0.52 4.95 -6.73
CA GLU A 31 -0.81 5.49 -6.90
C GLU A 31 -1.79 4.80 -5.96
N VAL A 32 -2.80 5.56 -5.52
CA VAL A 32 -3.96 4.99 -4.84
C VAL A 32 -5.14 5.14 -5.77
N LEU A 33 -5.82 4.05 -6.06
CA LEU A 33 -6.94 4.03 -7.01
C LEU A 33 -8.22 3.62 -6.27
N PRO A 34 -8.89 4.56 -5.59
CA PRO A 34 -10.06 4.21 -4.78
C PRO A 34 -11.20 3.60 -5.58
N ALA A 35 -11.38 4.04 -6.82
CA ALA A 35 -12.46 3.52 -7.67
C ALA A 35 -12.28 2.03 -7.97
N PHE A 36 -11.05 1.54 -7.95
CA PHE A 36 -10.73 0.15 -8.21
C PHE A 36 -10.33 -0.58 -6.93
N LYS A 37 -10.33 0.12 -5.80
CA LYS A 37 -9.90 -0.41 -4.51
C LYS A 37 -8.51 -1.01 -4.59
N LEU A 38 -7.59 -0.30 -5.23
CA LEU A 38 -6.22 -0.76 -5.41
C LEU A 38 -5.23 0.27 -4.89
N LEU A 39 -4.18 -0.24 -4.27
CA LEU A 39 -3.02 0.55 -3.89
C LEU A 39 -1.85 0.03 -4.72
N LYS A 40 -1.21 0.93 -5.46
CA LYS A 40 -0.09 0.55 -6.31
C LYS A 40 1.22 1.06 -5.73
N LEU A 41 2.13 0.14 -5.51
CA LEU A 41 3.54 0.43 -5.32
C LEU A 41 4.20 0.36 -6.70
N LYS A 42 5.50 0.62 -6.76
CA LYS A 42 6.19 0.66 -8.05
C LYS A 42 6.11 -0.66 -8.81
N ASP A 43 6.12 -1.78 -8.09
CA ASP A 43 6.24 -3.10 -8.69
C ASP A 43 5.06 -4.02 -8.39
N ILE A 44 4.06 -3.58 -7.65
CA ILE A 44 2.98 -4.45 -7.23
C ILE A 44 1.73 -3.63 -6.96
N ALA A 45 0.57 -4.20 -7.24
CA ALA A 45 -0.73 -3.62 -6.89
C ALA A 45 -1.37 -4.51 -5.83
N ILE A 46 -1.94 -3.89 -4.81
CA ILE A 46 -2.53 -4.59 -3.68
C ILE A 46 -3.98 -4.15 -3.53
N ASP A 47 -4.89 -5.12 -3.44
CA ASP A 47 -6.30 -4.86 -3.23
C ASP A 47 -6.51 -4.30 -1.82
N PHE A 48 -7.37 -3.29 -1.69
CA PHE A 48 -7.66 -2.69 -0.39
C PHE A 48 -8.16 -3.72 0.62
N ASP A 49 -8.94 -4.70 0.16
CA ASP A 49 -9.50 -5.71 1.06
C ASP A 49 -8.43 -6.62 1.64
N ASP A 50 -7.29 -6.70 1.00
CA ASP A 50 -6.18 -7.54 1.47
C ASP A 50 -5.23 -6.77 2.38
N ILE A 51 -5.37 -5.44 2.48
CA ILE A 51 -4.46 -4.63 3.30
C ILE A 51 -4.85 -4.76 4.76
N GLN A 52 -3.90 -5.22 5.58
CA GLN A 52 -4.05 -5.33 7.01
C GLN A 52 -3.62 -4.03 7.70
N ASP A 53 -2.53 -3.45 7.24
CA ASP A 53 -2.00 -2.22 7.80
C ASP A 53 -1.12 -1.52 6.78
N ILE A 54 -0.95 -0.22 6.97
CA ILE A 54 -0.06 0.56 6.14
C ILE A 54 0.60 1.64 7.01
N GLU A 55 1.90 1.80 6.86
CA GLU A 55 2.68 2.76 7.63
C GLU A 55 3.42 3.70 6.70
N LEU A 56 3.37 4.98 6.99
CA LEU A 56 4.20 5.96 6.32
C LEU A 56 5.60 5.89 6.92
N ARG A 57 6.59 5.56 6.08
CA ARG A 57 7.97 5.42 6.50
C ARG A 57 8.82 6.62 6.10
N GLY A 58 8.40 7.33 5.06
CA GLY A 58 9.09 8.53 4.62
C GLY A 58 8.23 9.29 3.64
N ARG A 59 8.34 10.60 3.64
CA ARG A 59 7.55 11.45 2.74
C ARG A 59 8.33 11.81 1.49
N ALA A 60 7.56 11.99 0.42
CA ALA A 60 8.13 12.44 -0.85
C ALA A 60 8.74 13.84 -0.71
#